data_46b3401e211377b78d149954595ee51d
#
_entry.id   46b3401e211377b78d149954595ee51d
#
_cell.length_a   1.000
_cell.length_b   1.000
_cell.length_c   1.000
_cell.angle_alpha   90.00
_cell.angle_beta   90.00
_cell.angle_gamma   90.00
#
_symmetry.space_group_name_H-M   'P 1'
#
loop_
_entity.id
_entity.type
_entity.pdbx_description
1 polymer ?
#
loop_
_entity_poly.entity_id
_entity_poly.type
_entity_poly.pdbx_seq_one_letter_code
_entity_poly.pdbx_strand_id
1 'polypeptide(L)'
;TGIGLVLVMPVLLGTLSYLFLDHRNGREAFGGNTGLYDWASWIFTQPTSFLFAIPALGVLAEGAALLFKQRTPARGVMYAGFALVGVAAFAGVAQQSLFSVAEVDTFGGDAVSDIVPSALFNLLPLVGITIVLLMSLFVAKPIRGAKPNLTPAMVFGFLGVGMIMVGMLGNAMYAIEDLKLQDSTFEEGVLVYVAYGLVLAALGGMAYWASKLWGVELSMVKLLPLAGLGVLATVLASLPNYIAGFDQQRDVYDTVIAVGHGLMALTVIGFIGLLAQAVADDDNDAVDDPYDGQTLEWATTSPAPANNFVEPPTVMSAEPLADSKPNYGAGSASADEKGEK
;
A
#
# COMPACT_ATOMS: atom_id res chain seq x y z
N THR A 1 5.79 -0.82 7.72
CA THR A 1 4.45 -1.40 8.01
C THR A 1 4.51 -2.31 9.22
N GLY A 2 5.34 -3.37 9.26
CA GLY A 2 5.40 -4.31 10.38
C GLY A 2 5.62 -3.65 11.74
N ILE A 3 6.59 -2.75 11.86
CA ILE A 3 6.82 -1.99 13.11
C ILE A 3 5.60 -1.14 13.46
N GLY A 4 5.00 -0.45 12.50
CA GLY A 4 3.78 0.35 12.72
C GLY A 4 2.63 -0.51 13.25
N LEU A 5 2.38 -1.67 12.66
CA LEU A 5 1.34 -2.60 13.12
C LEU A 5 1.63 -3.14 14.53
N VAL A 6 2.89 -3.44 14.85
CA VAL A 6 3.29 -3.86 16.21
C VAL A 6 3.03 -2.76 17.23
N LEU A 7 3.28 -1.48 16.90
CA LEU A 7 2.99 -0.34 17.77
C LEU A 7 1.49 -0.15 18.03
N VAL A 8 0.66 -0.46 17.05
CA VAL A 8 -0.80 -0.34 17.13
C VAL A 8 -1.43 -1.50 17.94
N MET A 9 -0.83 -2.70 17.90
CA MET A 9 -1.40 -3.90 18.55
C MET A 9 -1.69 -3.75 20.05
N PRO A 10 -0.81 -3.18 20.90
CA PRO A 10 -1.12 -3.02 22.33
C PRO A 10 -2.34 -2.13 22.58
N VAL A 11 -2.53 -1.08 21.77
CA VAL A 11 -3.68 -0.19 21.86
C VAL A 11 -4.95 -0.94 21.47
N LEU A 12 -4.93 -1.69 20.38
CA LEU A 12 -6.05 -2.53 19.95
C LEU A 12 -6.42 -3.58 21.00
N LEU A 13 -5.43 -4.27 21.59
CA LEU A 13 -5.67 -5.24 22.68
C LEU A 13 -6.27 -4.56 23.92
N GLY A 14 -5.82 -3.37 24.26
CA GLY A 14 -6.41 -2.55 25.32
C GLY A 14 -7.88 -2.25 25.02
N THR A 15 -8.18 -1.74 23.82
CA THR A 15 -9.54 -1.43 23.37
C THR A 15 -10.45 -2.66 23.45
N LEU A 16 -10.02 -3.79 22.88
CA LEU A 16 -10.79 -5.04 22.93
C LEU A 16 -10.99 -5.56 24.36
N SER A 17 -10.02 -5.39 25.23
CA SER A 17 -10.17 -5.75 26.65
C SER A 17 -11.22 -4.90 27.37
N TYR A 18 -11.27 -3.60 27.08
CA TYR A 18 -12.30 -2.71 27.62
C TYR A 18 -13.70 -3.10 27.10
N LEU A 19 -13.84 -3.32 25.80
CA LEU A 19 -15.09 -3.77 25.21
C LEU A 19 -15.58 -5.10 25.83
N PHE A 20 -14.65 -6.04 26.04
CA PHE A 20 -14.98 -7.31 26.69
C PHE A 20 -15.47 -7.12 28.13
N LEU A 21 -14.80 -6.26 28.92
CA LEU A 21 -15.19 -5.97 30.31
C LEU A 21 -16.52 -5.23 30.36
N ASP A 22 -16.75 -4.30 29.44
CA ASP A 22 -17.99 -3.55 29.33
C ASP A 22 -19.17 -4.51 29.04
N HIS A 23 -19.05 -5.33 28.03
CA HIS A 23 -20.03 -6.34 27.68
C HIS A 23 -20.30 -7.33 28.83
N ARG A 24 -19.24 -7.85 29.44
CA ARG A 24 -19.34 -8.83 30.54
C ARG A 24 -20.07 -8.26 31.78
N ASN A 25 -19.91 -6.98 32.05
CA ASN A 25 -20.49 -6.32 33.23
C ASN A 25 -21.85 -5.66 32.92
N GLY A 26 -22.39 -5.82 31.71
CA GLY A 26 -23.64 -5.19 31.30
C GLY A 26 -23.63 -3.67 31.35
N ARG A 27 -22.44 -3.08 31.13
CA ARG A 27 -22.25 -1.63 31.05
C ARG A 27 -22.32 -1.20 29.59
N GLU A 28 -22.61 0.06 29.38
CA GLU A 28 -22.63 0.69 28.03
C GLU A 28 -21.66 1.88 27.95
N ALA A 29 -20.58 1.83 28.74
CA ALA A 29 -19.61 2.91 28.79
C ALA A 29 -18.90 3.17 27.44
N PHE A 30 -18.85 2.14 26.56
CA PHE A 30 -18.27 2.17 25.23
C PHE A 30 -19.33 1.96 24.12
N GLY A 31 -20.59 2.34 24.38
CA GLY A 31 -21.67 2.17 23.41
C GLY A 31 -22.27 0.77 23.34
N GLY A 32 -21.91 -0.13 24.26
CA GLY A 32 -22.45 -1.49 24.29
C GLY A 32 -22.14 -2.30 23.03
N ASN A 33 -23.12 -3.05 22.52
CA ASN A 33 -22.96 -3.83 21.29
C ASN A 33 -22.83 -2.98 20.03
N THR A 34 -23.38 -1.78 20.00
CA THR A 34 -23.29 -0.85 18.86
C THR A 34 -21.92 -0.20 18.76
N GLY A 35 -21.28 0.09 19.91
CA GLY A 35 -19.93 0.66 19.94
C GLY A 35 -18.82 -0.33 19.57
N LEU A 36 -19.11 -1.64 19.48
CA LEU A 36 -18.08 -2.63 19.16
C LEU A 36 -17.41 -2.37 17.84
N TYR A 37 -18.17 -2.04 16.80
CA TYR A 37 -17.63 -1.75 15.48
C TYR A 37 -16.72 -0.49 15.52
N ASP A 38 -17.20 0.60 16.08
CA ASP A 38 -16.49 1.87 16.13
C ASP A 38 -15.16 1.73 16.88
N TRP A 39 -15.17 0.99 18.00
CA TRP A 39 -13.98 0.76 18.82
C TRP A 39 -13.01 -0.29 18.25
N ALA A 40 -13.45 -1.20 17.40
CA ALA A 40 -12.58 -2.21 16.80
C ALA A 40 -12.11 -1.86 15.39
N SER A 41 -12.84 -1.00 14.66
CA SER A 41 -12.56 -0.67 13.27
C SER A 41 -11.45 0.37 13.06
N TRP A 42 -11.09 1.15 14.07
CA TRP A 42 -10.15 2.27 13.95
C TRP A 42 -8.79 1.92 13.34
N ILE A 43 -8.33 0.68 13.48
CA ILE A 43 -7.08 0.22 12.87
C ILE A 43 -7.16 0.20 11.33
N PHE A 44 -8.37 0.04 10.79
CA PHE A 44 -8.64 -0.02 9.36
C PHE A 44 -9.09 1.33 8.80
N THR A 45 -9.51 2.25 9.67
CA THR A 45 -9.95 3.59 9.29
C THR A 45 -8.81 4.60 9.29
N GLN A 46 -9.04 5.78 8.72
CA GLN A 46 -8.05 6.84 8.70
C GLN A 46 -7.88 7.45 10.10
N PRO A 47 -6.69 7.89 10.49
CA PRO A 47 -5.45 7.90 9.70
C PRO A 47 -4.62 6.61 9.80
N THR A 48 -4.97 5.66 10.66
CA THR A 48 -4.17 4.44 10.89
C THR A 48 -4.04 3.60 9.61
N SER A 49 -5.05 3.55 8.78
CA SER A 49 -5.05 2.83 7.49
C SER A 49 -3.99 3.33 6.51
N PHE A 50 -3.40 4.52 6.70
CA PHE A 50 -2.25 4.97 5.91
C PHE A 50 -1.06 4.02 5.99
N LEU A 51 -0.93 3.24 7.07
CA LEU A 51 0.11 2.23 7.20
C LEU A 51 0.05 1.17 6.08
N PHE A 52 -1.13 0.92 5.55
CA PHE A 52 -1.33 -0.03 4.45
C PHE A 52 -0.80 0.51 3.10
N ALA A 53 -0.59 1.82 2.97
CA ALA A 53 0.05 2.40 1.80
C ALA A 53 1.55 2.08 1.72
N ILE A 54 2.23 1.85 2.85
CA ILE A 54 3.69 1.63 2.89
C ILE A 54 4.13 0.46 2.01
N PRO A 55 3.57 -0.77 2.13
CA PRO A 55 3.98 -1.87 1.27
C PRO A 55 3.60 -1.65 -0.20
N ALA A 56 2.47 -1.02 -0.49
CA ALA A 56 2.07 -0.69 -1.86
C ALA A 56 3.06 0.28 -2.53
N LEU A 57 3.45 1.32 -1.80
CA LEU A 57 4.48 2.27 -2.24
C LEU A 57 5.85 1.60 -2.40
N GLY A 58 6.20 0.64 -1.54
CA GLY A 58 7.43 -0.14 -1.66
C GLY A 58 7.48 -0.95 -2.95
N VAL A 59 6.39 -1.66 -3.27
CA VAL A 59 6.25 -2.42 -4.52
C VAL A 59 6.33 -1.50 -5.75
N LEU A 60 5.65 -0.34 -5.70
CA LEU A 60 5.72 0.65 -6.78
C LEU A 60 7.14 1.20 -6.94
N ALA A 61 7.81 1.57 -5.85
CA ALA A 61 9.17 2.14 -5.90
C ALA A 61 10.17 1.17 -6.53
N GLU A 62 10.08 -0.11 -6.20
CA GLU A 62 10.90 -1.16 -6.81
C GLU A 62 10.59 -1.29 -8.31
N GLY A 63 9.33 -1.47 -8.68
CA GLY A 63 8.92 -1.59 -10.08
C GLY A 63 9.26 -0.36 -10.92
N ALA A 64 9.14 0.84 -10.36
CA ALA A 64 9.46 2.10 -11.05
C ALA A 64 10.94 2.22 -11.41
N ALA A 65 11.85 1.80 -10.53
CA ALA A 65 13.28 1.80 -10.79
C ALA A 65 13.67 0.88 -11.95
N LEU A 66 12.97 -0.27 -12.08
CA LEU A 66 13.20 -1.26 -13.12
C LEU A 66 12.64 -0.87 -14.48
N LEU A 67 11.61 -0.01 -14.54
CA LEU A 67 10.89 0.30 -15.78
C LEU A 67 11.82 0.78 -16.90
N PHE A 68 12.80 1.63 -16.58
CA PHE A 68 13.82 2.10 -17.51
C PHE A 68 15.24 1.90 -16.98
N LYS A 69 15.42 0.97 -16.03
CA LYS A 69 16.73 0.62 -15.43
C LYS A 69 17.47 1.84 -14.90
N GLN A 70 16.76 2.67 -14.14
CA GLN A 70 17.33 3.87 -13.55
C GLN A 70 17.64 3.67 -12.08
N ARG A 71 18.73 4.27 -11.62
CA ARG A 71 19.03 4.34 -10.18
C ARG A 71 18.10 5.33 -9.51
N THR A 72 17.70 5.02 -8.29
CA THR A 72 16.85 5.93 -7.51
C THR A 72 17.69 7.09 -6.99
N PRO A 73 17.51 8.33 -7.53
CA PRO A 73 18.18 9.49 -6.99
C PRO A 73 17.62 9.85 -5.62
N ALA A 74 18.45 10.50 -4.80
CA ALA A 74 18.01 11.05 -3.51
C ALA A 74 17.21 10.07 -2.63
N ARG A 75 17.67 8.82 -2.48
CA ARG A 75 17.02 7.78 -1.66
C ARG A 75 16.62 8.25 -0.26
N GLY A 76 17.44 9.15 0.34
CA GLY A 76 17.11 9.74 1.63
C GLY A 76 15.77 10.48 1.65
N VAL A 77 15.39 11.13 0.54
CA VAL A 77 14.08 11.79 0.40
C VAL A 77 12.95 10.74 0.34
N MET A 78 13.17 9.64 -0.39
CA MET A 78 12.19 8.54 -0.44
C MET A 78 12.02 7.89 0.95
N TYR A 79 13.12 7.65 1.68
CA TYR A 79 13.06 7.12 3.04
C TYR A 79 12.37 8.08 4.02
N ALA A 80 12.61 9.38 3.88
CA ALA A 80 11.88 10.39 4.65
C ALA A 80 10.37 10.35 4.34
N GLY A 81 10.00 10.17 3.07
CA GLY A 81 8.60 9.96 2.68
C GLY A 81 7.97 8.75 3.40
N PHE A 82 8.63 7.58 3.37
CA PHE A 82 8.15 6.40 4.11
C PHE A 82 8.07 6.64 5.62
N ALA A 83 9.02 7.38 6.21
CA ALA A 83 9.00 7.71 7.63
C ALA A 83 7.80 8.60 7.98
N LEU A 84 7.47 9.59 7.13
CA LEU A 84 6.29 10.43 7.29
C LEU A 84 4.98 9.62 7.24
N VAL A 85 4.88 8.64 6.33
CA VAL A 85 3.71 7.73 6.33
C VAL A 85 3.64 6.93 7.63
N GLY A 86 4.79 6.52 8.16
CA GLY A 86 4.88 5.78 9.43
C GLY A 86 4.35 6.54 10.65
N VAL A 87 4.25 7.86 10.60
CA VAL A 87 3.64 8.68 11.68
C VAL A 87 2.19 8.27 11.95
N ALA A 88 1.49 7.75 10.94
CA ALA A 88 0.12 7.24 11.09
C ALA A 88 -0.02 6.15 12.18
N ALA A 89 1.06 5.42 12.51
CA ALA A 89 1.05 4.43 13.59
C ALA A 89 0.73 5.05 14.97
N PHE A 90 1.10 6.30 15.17
CA PHE A 90 0.86 7.01 16.44
C PHE A 90 -0.58 7.51 16.56
N ALA A 91 -1.32 7.56 15.47
CA ALA A 91 -2.73 7.95 15.48
C ALA A 91 -3.56 7.02 16.36
N GLY A 92 -3.29 5.71 16.33
CA GLY A 92 -3.96 4.74 17.18
C GLY A 92 -3.77 5.05 18.68
N VAL A 93 -2.59 5.51 19.07
CA VAL A 93 -2.31 5.91 20.46
C VAL A 93 -3.01 7.23 20.81
N ALA A 94 -3.03 8.19 19.88
CA ALA A 94 -3.58 9.52 20.13
C ALA A 94 -5.11 9.56 20.09
N GLN A 95 -5.73 8.79 19.17
CA GLN A 95 -7.17 8.82 18.93
C GLN A 95 -7.95 7.78 19.73
N GLN A 96 -7.36 6.62 19.98
CA GLN A 96 -7.98 5.52 20.72
C GLN A 96 -7.29 5.25 22.05
N SER A 97 -6.63 6.25 22.60
CA SER A 97 -6.04 6.12 23.93
C SER A 97 -7.13 5.98 24.98
N LEU A 98 -6.79 5.31 26.08
CA LEU A 98 -7.67 5.18 27.25
C LEU A 98 -8.21 6.52 27.77
N PHE A 99 -7.57 7.61 27.41
CA PHE A 99 -7.93 8.98 27.82
C PHE A 99 -9.09 9.55 26.99
N SER A 100 -9.32 9.10 25.75
CA SER A 100 -10.47 9.54 24.94
C SER A 100 -11.80 8.97 25.46
N VAL A 101 -11.75 7.87 26.21
CA VAL A 101 -12.90 7.20 26.79
C VAL A 101 -13.54 7.95 27.96
N ALA A 102 -12.79 8.83 28.61
CA ALA A 102 -13.23 9.44 29.88
C ALA A 102 -14.00 10.75 29.68
N GLU A 103 -14.47 11.11 28.49
CA GLU A 103 -15.03 12.45 28.20
C GLU A 103 -14.17 13.57 28.82
N VAL A 104 -12.93 13.24 29.11
CA VAL A 104 -11.98 14.24 29.54
C VAL A 104 -11.71 15.03 28.27
N ASP A 105 -12.28 16.21 28.25
CA ASP A 105 -11.95 17.30 27.33
C ASP A 105 -10.47 17.63 27.53
N THR A 106 -9.62 16.61 27.21
CA THR A 106 -8.18 16.61 27.50
C THR A 106 -7.46 17.66 26.68
N PHE A 107 -8.13 18.18 25.70
CA PHE A 107 -7.62 19.25 24.84
C PHE A 107 -8.57 20.43 24.79
N GLY A 108 -9.29 20.70 25.88
CA GLY A 108 -10.19 21.86 26.06
C GLY A 108 -10.49 22.62 24.79
N GLY A 109 -11.61 22.41 24.18
CA GLY A 109 -12.30 23.09 23.08
C GLY A 109 -11.65 24.22 22.26
N ASP A 110 -10.34 24.31 22.23
CA ASP A 110 -9.61 25.32 21.48
C ASP A 110 -9.20 24.75 20.09
N ALA A 111 -9.52 25.45 19.04
CA ALA A 111 -9.25 25.10 17.64
C ALA A 111 -7.81 24.63 17.35
N VAL A 112 -6.83 25.01 18.18
CA VAL A 112 -5.42 24.60 18.08
C VAL A 112 -5.22 23.16 18.53
N SER A 113 -5.97 22.68 19.51
CA SER A 113 -5.86 21.31 20.01
C SER A 113 -6.37 20.26 19.04
N ASP A 114 -7.30 20.60 18.17
CA ASP A 114 -7.87 19.70 17.18
C ASP A 114 -7.08 19.75 15.86
N ILE A 115 -6.57 20.92 15.49
CA ILE A 115 -5.80 21.13 14.25
C ILE A 115 -4.45 20.40 14.30
N VAL A 116 -3.74 20.42 15.45
CA VAL A 116 -2.39 19.82 15.53
C VAL A 116 -2.40 18.31 15.38
N PRO A 117 -3.22 17.52 16.08
CA PRO A 117 -3.31 16.07 15.84
C PRO A 117 -3.78 15.73 14.43
N SER A 118 -4.78 16.44 13.90
CA SER A 118 -5.28 16.22 12.55
C SER A 118 -4.19 16.49 11.51
N ALA A 119 -3.43 17.58 11.63
CA ALA A 119 -2.32 17.88 10.74
C ALA A 119 -1.20 16.82 10.83
N LEU A 120 -0.85 16.36 12.03
CA LEU A 120 0.20 15.36 12.22
C LEU A 120 -0.19 14.00 11.64
N PHE A 121 -1.40 13.54 11.92
CA PHE A 121 -1.77 12.15 11.59
C PHE A 121 -2.42 12.00 10.21
N ASN A 122 -2.98 13.04 9.63
CA ASN A 122 -3.54 13.01 8.28
C ASN A 122 -2.62 13.67 7.24
N LEU A 123 -2.11 14.87 7.51
CA LEU A 123 -1.33 15.63 6.53
C LEU A 123 0.08 15.05 6.32
N LEU A 124 0.81 14.70 7.39
CA LEU A 124 2.17 14.17 7.24
C LEU A 124 2.21 12.85 6.49
N PRO A 125 1.35 11.84 6.77
CA PRO A 125 1.29 10.63 5.97
C PRO A 125 0.95 10.91 4.51
N LEU A 126 0.02 11.82 4.21
CA LEU A 126 -0.34 12.21 2.84
C LEU A 126 0.85 12.84 2.10
N VAL A 127 1.59 13.73 2.76
CA VAL A 127 2.84 14.31 2.23
C VAL A 127 3.86 13.20 1.97
N GLY A 128 4.02 12.26 2.90
CA GLY A 128 4.92 11.12 2.75
C GLY A 128 4.60 10.26 1.52
N ILE A 129 3.33 9.91 1.34
CA ILE A 129 2.86 9.16 0.17
C ILE A 129 3.12 9.92 -1.11
N THR A 130 2.81 11.22 -1.11
CA THR A 130 3.04 12.08 -2.29
C THR A 130 4.52 12.13 -2.65
N ILE A 131 5.41 12.26 -1.67
CA ILE A 131 6.87 12.24 -1.90
C ILE A 131 7.29 10.91 -2.55
N VAL A 132 6.92 9.77 -1.98
CA VAL A 132 7.31 8.45 -2.52
C VAL A 132 6.74 8.25 -3.91
N LEU A 133 5.47 8.62 -4.15
CA LEU A 133 4.84 8.54 -5.47
C LEU A 133 5.58 9.39 -6.50
N LEU A 134 5.83 10.66 -6.21
CA LEU A 134 6.52 11.57 -7.13
C LEU A 134 7.94 11.11 -7.43
N MET A 135 8.66 10.62 -6.42
CA MET A 135 10.00 10.06 -6.60
C MET A 135 9.96 8.79 -7.49
N SER A 136 8.98 7.92 -7.29
CA SER A 136 8.78 6.71 -8.12
C SER A 136 8.47 7.09 -9.57
N LEU A 137 7.56 8.05 -9.79
CA LEU A 137 7.23 8.54 -11.12
C LEU A 137 8.44 9.25 -11.80
N PHE A 138 9.25 9.95 -11.03
CA PHE A 138 10.46 10.59 -11.54
C PHE A 138 11.48 9.55 -12.02
N VAL A 139 11.66 8.47 -11.28
CA VAL A 139 12.55 7.34 -11.66
C VAL A 139 11.98 6.58 -12.87
N ALA A 140 10.66 6.44 -12.96
CA ALA A 140 9.97 5.83 -14.09
C ALA A 140 9.93 6.70 -15.36
N LYS A 141 10.61 7.85 -15.38
CA LYS A 141 10.61 8.77 -16.52
C LYS A 141 11.20 8.08 -17.76
N PRO A 142 10.49 8.15 -18.91
CA PRO A 142 10.96 7.54 -20.15
C PRO A 142 12.31 8.09 -20.61
N ILE A 143 13.24 7.20 -20.96
CA ILE A 143 14.52 7.53 -21.59
C ILE A 143 14.36 7.32 -23.10
N ARG A 144 14.84 8.28 -23.88
CA ARG A 144 14.78 8.22 -25.34
C ARG A 144 15.53 6.98 -25.87
N GLY A 145 14.81 6.12 -26.59
CA GLY A 145 15.35 4.89 -27.17
C GLY A 145 15.36 3.68 -26.24
N ALA A 146 15.05 3.84 -24.94
CA ALA A 146 14.88 2.70 -24.04
C ALA A 146 13.48 2.08 -24.18
N LYS A 147 13.42 0.75 -24.10
CA LYS A 147 12.15 0.03 -24.03
C LYS A 147 11.75 -0.13 -22.57
N PRO A 148 10.47 0.10 -22.23
CA PRO A 148 10.01 -0.10 -20.85
C PRO A 148 10.04 -1.59 -20.48
N ASN A 149 10.59 -1.89 -19.32
CA ASN A 149 10.53 -3.21 -18.69
C ASN A 149 9.34 -3.26 -17.75
N LEU A 150 8.19 -3.74 -18.24
CA LEU A 150 6.96 -3.84 -17.45
C LEU A 150 7.01 -5.05 -16.54
N THR A 151 7.29 -4.82 -15.27
CA THR A 151 7.27 -5.84 -14.22
C THR A 151 5.90 -5.93 -13.53
N PRO A 152 5.55 -7.08 -12.90
CA PRO A 152 4.34 -7.16 -12.07
C PRO A 152 4.33 -6.12 -10.97
N ALA A 153 5.47 -5.84 -10.32
CA ALA A 153 5.61 -4.82 -9.29
C ALA A 153 5.25 -3.42 -9.81
N MET A 154 5.68 -3.05 -11.03
CA MET A 154 5.34 -1.76 -11.62
C MET A 154 3.85 -1.65 -11.90
N VAL A 155 3.26 -2.64 -12.60
CA VAL A 155 1.85 -2.55 -13.02
C VAL A 155 0.90 -2.59 -11.83
N PHE A 156 1.00 -3.60 -11.00
CA PHE A 156 0.09 -3.75 -9.86
C PHE A 156 0.38 -2.72 -8.75
N GLY A 157 1.66 -2.37 -8.53
CA GLY A 157 2.04 -1.32 -7.59
C GLY A 157 1.47 0.04 -8.00
N PHE A 158 1.56 0.41 -9.28
CA PHE A 158 0.99 1.66 -9.80
C PHE A 158 -0.53 1.69 -9.68
N LEU A 159 -1.22 0.62 -10.08
CA LEU A 159 -2.67 0.52 -9.96
C LEU A 159 -3.12 0.52 -8.50
N GLY A 160 -2.44 -0.25 -7.64
CA GLY A 160 -2.75 -0.31 -6.21
C GLY A 160 -2.55 1.04 -5.50
N VAL A 161 -1.43 1.71 -5.73
CA VAL A 161 -1.19 3.06 -5.19
C VAL A 161 -2.20 4.07 -5.75
N GLY A 162 -2.57 3.95 -7.04
CA GLY A 162 -3.63 4.77 -7.62
C GLY A 162 -4.97 4.63 -6.88
N MET A 163 -5.38 3.40 -6.53
CA MET A 163 -6.60 3.16 -5.74
C MET A 163 -6.47 3.74 -4.31
N ILE A 164 -5.32 3.55 -3.66
CA ILE A 164 -5.05 4.13 -2.34
C ILE A 164 -5.16 5.67 -2.39
N MET A 165 -4.63 6.31 -3.44
CA MET A 165 -4.73 7.78 -3.61
C MET A 165 -6.18 8.24 -3.74
N VAL A 166 -7.05 7.47 -4.42
CA VAL A 166 -8.49 7.78 -4.48
C VAL A 166 -9.13 7.68 -3.08
N GLY A 167 -8.78 6.66 -2.30
CA GLY A 167 -9.19 6.53 -0.91
C GLY A 167 -8.77 7.73 -0.06
N MET A 168 -7.53 8.19 -0.23
CA MET A 168 -7.00 9.34 0.51
C MET A 168 -7.66 10.67 0.13
N LEU A 169 -7.97 10.86 -1.14
CA LEU A 169 -8.76 12.01 -1.58
C LEU A 169 -10.16 11.98 -0.96
N GLY A 170 -10.77 10.79 -0.89
CA GLY A 170 -12.02 10.58 -0.18
C GLY A 170 -11.92 10.96 1.29
N ASN A 171 -10.86 10.53 1.98
CA ASN A 171 -10.64 10.91 3.37
C ASN A 171 -10.49 12.42 3.56
N ALA A 172 -9.81 13.11 2.65
CA ALA A 172 -9.72 14.57 2.69
C ALA A 172 -11.10 15.24 2.54
N MET A 173 -11.99 14.67 1.72
CA MET A 173 -13.38 15.15 1.60
C MET A 173 -14.20 14.85 2.86
N TYR A 174 -14.02 13.67 3.45
CA TYR A 174 -14.67 13.27 4.70
C TYR A 174 -14.34 14.22 5.86
N ALA A 175 -13.14 14.77 5.89
CA ALA A 175 -12.70 15.74 6.91
C ALA A 175 -13.36 17.14 6.75
N ILE A 176 -14.08 17.41 5.67
CA ILE A 176 -14.77 18.70 5.43
C ILE A 176 -16.18 18.60 6.04
N GLU A 177 -16.41 19.24 7.18
CA GLU A 177 -17.69 19.20 7.91
C GLU A 177 -18.90 19.68 7.07
N ASP A 178 -18.70 20.66 6.21
CA ASP A 178 -19.76 21.22 5.34
C ASP A 178 -20.32 20.17 4.36
N LEU A 179 -19.56 19.12 4.03
CA LEU A 179 -20.00 18.04 3.16
C LEU A 179 -20.92 17.02 3.86
N LYS A 180 -20.97 17.03 5.20
CA LYS A 180 -21.82 16.16 6.03
C LYS A 180 -21.70 14.67 5.68
N LEU A 181 -20.48 14.23 5.40
CA LEU A 181 -20.18 12.84 5.04
C LEU A 181 -19.97 11.92 6.26
N GLN A 182 -19.89 12.52 7.45
CA GLN A 182 -19.76 11.80 8.72
C GLN A 182 -21.00 10.94 8.95
N ASP A 183 -20.81 9.76 9.54
CA ASP A 183 -21.86 8.77 9.77
C ASP A 183 -22.57 8.27 8.49
N SER A 184 -21.89 8.35 7.35
CA SER A 184 -22.39 7.84 6.07
C SER A 184 -21.53 6.68 5.55
N THR A 185 -22.02 5.95 4.55
CA THR A 185 -21.30 4.85 3.88
C THR A 185 -20.04 5.33 3.13
N PHE A 186 -19.81 6.65 3.07
CA PHE A 186 -18.65 7.23 2.39
C PHE A 186 -17.32 6.73 2.96
N GLU A 187 -17.23 6.58 4.29
CA GLU A 187 -16.05 6.07 4.98
C GLU A 187 -15.74 4.62 4.57
N GLU A 188 -16.76 3.78 4.39
CA GLU A 188 -16.59 2.40 3.90
C GLU A 188 -15.96 2.39 2.50
N GLY A 189 -16.37 3.33 1.64
CA GLY A 189 -15.76 3.51 0.33
C GLY A 189 -14.28 3.87 0.41
N VAL A 190 -13.89 4.74 1.35
CA VAL A 190 -12.48 5.09 1.61
C VAL A 190 -11.69 3.85 2.02
N LEU A 191 -12.21 3.10 2.99
CA LEU A 191 -11.57 1.89 3.49
C LEU A 191 -11.35 0.85 2.38
N VAL A 192 -12.37 0.60 1.56
CA VAL A 192 -12.29 -0.38 0.46
C VAL A 192 -11.27 0.04 -0.59
N TYR A 193 -11.19 1.32 -0.96
CA TYR A 193 -10.15 1.80 -1.88
C TYR A 193 -8.74 1.54 -1.34
N VAL A 194 -8.50 1.81 -0.06
CA VAL A 194 -7.18 1.60 0.57
C VAL A 194 -6.87 0.11 0.68
N ALA A 195 -7.80 -0.70 1.18
CA ALA A 195 -7.61 -2.13 1.38
C ALA A 195 -7.39 -2.88 0.06
N TYR A 196 -8.22 -2.62 -0.94
CA TYR A 196 -8.11 -3.29 -2.23
C TYR A 196 -6.92 -2.78 -3.06
N GLY A 197 -6.55 -1.51 -2.90
CA GLY A 197 -5.29 -0.98 -3.45
C GLY A 197 -4.07 -1.71 -2.87
N LEU A 198 -4.07 -1.99 -1.56
CA LEU A 198 -3.03 -2.83 -0.95
C LEU A 198 -3.04 -4.25 -1.49
N VAL A 199 -4.23 -4.88 -1.62
CA VAL A 199 -4.34 -6.23 -2.18
C VAL A 199 -3.74 -6.28 -3.58
N LEU A 200 -4.08 -5.34 -4.46
CA LEU A 200 -3.49 -5.25 -5.79
C LEU A 200 -1.96 -5.17 -5.73
N ALA A 201 -1.41 -4.23 -4.96
CA ALA A 201 0.04 -4.09 -4.83
C ALA A 201 0.69 -5.36 -4.26
N ALA A 202 0.06 -6.03 -3.31
CA ALA A 202 0.55 -7.29 -2.73
C ALA A 202 0.60 -8.42 -3.77
N LEU A 203 -0.45 -8.56 -4.61
CA LEU A 203 -0.44 -9.53 -5.71
C LEU A 203 0.70 -9.25 -6.70
N GLY A 204 0.94 -7.97 -7.02
CA GLY A 204 2.08 -7.55 -7.85
C GLY A 204 3.43 -7.87 -7.23
N GLY A 205 3.59 -7.62 -5.93
CA GLY A 205 4.79 -7.99 -5.19
C GLY A 205 5.01 -9.49 -5.17
N MET A 206 3.99 -10.28 -4.86
CA MET A 206 4.08 -11.74 -4.88
C MET A 206 4.44 -12.27 -6.27
N ALA A 207 3.88 -11.73 -7.34
CA ALA A 207 4.22 -12.11 -8.70
C ALA A 207 5.66 -11.73 -9.07
N TYR A 208 6.12 -10.56 -8.61
CA TYR A 208 7.48 -10.07 -8.86
C TYR A 208 8.54 -10.94 -8.17
N TRP A 209 8.33 -11.28 -6.89
CA TRP A 209 9.26 -12.14 -6.16
C TRP A 209 8.97 -13.65 -6.28
N ALA A 210 8.03 -14.06 -7.14
CA ALA A 210 7.67 -15.47 -7.31
C ALA A 210 8.86 -16.37 -7.65
N SER A 211 9.80 -15.89 -8.46
CA SER A 211 11.03 -16.61 -8.82
C SER A 211 11.90 -16.89 -7.59
N LYS A 212 12.01 -15.94 -6.67
CA LYS A 212 12.80 -16.09 -5.43
C LYS A 212 12.10 -16.91 -4.35
N LEU A 213 10.76 -16.80 -4.28
CA LEU A 213 9.97 -17.47 -3.26
C LEU A 213 9.65 -18.93 -3.62
N TRP A 214 9.32 -19.16 -4.88
CA TRP A 214 8.82 -20.48 -5.35
C TRP A 214 9.57 -21.04 -6.55
N GLY A 215 10.58 -20.33 -7.09
CA GLY A 215 11.35 -20.78 -8.25
C GLY A 215 10.59 -20.75 -9.57
N VAL A 216 9.49 -20.01 -9.65
CA VAL A 216 8.61 -19.97 -10.84
C VAL A 216 8.45 -18.54 -11.37
N GLU A 217 8.17 -18.41 -12.67
CA GLU A 217 7.87 -17.13 -13.30
C GLU A 217 6.39 -17.04 -13.67
N LEU A 218 5.75 -15.93 -13.33
CA LEU A 218 4.36 -15.64 -13.69
C LEU A 218 4.31 -14.70 -14.92
N SER A 219 3.72 -15.21 -16.00
CA SER A 219 3.60 -14.46 -17.25
C SER A 219 2.74 -13.20 -17.10
N MET A 220 3.27 -12.04 -17.50
CA MET A 220 2.54 -10.77 -17.53
C MET A 220 1.24 -10.85 -18.36
N VAL A 221 1.21 -11.64 -19.43
CA VAL A 221 0.01 -11.82 -20.26
C VAL A 221 -1.15 -12.43 -19.45
N LYS A 222 -0.85 -13.34 -18.53
CA LYS A 222 -1.85 -13.94 -17.62
C LYS A 222 -2.20 -13.04 -16.45
N LEU A 223 -1.27 -12.19 -16.00
CA LEU A 223 -1.45 -11.28 -14.85
C LEU A 223 -2.24 -10.01 -15.21
N LEU A 224 -2.07 -9.45 -16.40
CA LEU A 224 -2.73 -8.20 -16.81
C LEU A 224 -4.27 -8.25 -16.71
N PRO A 225 -4.96 -9.32 -17.15
CA PRO A 225 -6.41 -9.42 -16.94
C PRO A 225 -6.82 -9.38 -15.47
N LEU A 226 -6.04 -9.99 -14.58
CA LEU A 226 -6.30 -9.95 -13.13
C LEU A 226 -6.08 -8.55 -12.55
N ALA A 227 -5.05 -7.83 -13.01
CA ALA A 227 -4.84 -6.44 -12.62
C ALA A 227 -6.05 -5.56 -13.01
N GLY A 228 -6.54 -5.70 -14.26
CA GLY A 228 -7.73 -4.98 -14.73
C GLY A 228 -8.99 -5.36 -13.96
N LEU A 229 -9.18 -6.66 -13.70
CA LEU A 229 -10.31 -7.16 -12.92
C LEU A 229 -10.30 -6.61 -11.49
N GLY A 230 -9.14 -6.58 -10.85
CA GLY A 230 -8.98 -6.05 -9.50
C GLY A 230 -9.24 -4.55 -9.40
N VAL A 231 -8.83 -3.76 -10.40
CA VAL A 231 -9.18 -2.34 -10.48
C VAL A 231 -10.68 -2.16 -10.63
N LEU A 232 -11.31 -2.89 -11.56
CA LEU A 232 -12.77 -2.86 -11.73
C LEU A 232 -13.50 -3.26 -10.45
N ALA A 233 -13.05 -4.33 -9.81
CA ALA A 233 -13.57 -4.79 -8.52
C ALA A 233 -13.49 -3.69 -7.45
N THR A 234 -12.36 -3.02 -7.33
CA THR A 234 -12.16 -1.92 -6.38
C THR A 234 -13.13 -0.77 -6.64
N VAL A 235 -13.26 -0.35 -7.88
CA VAL A 235 -14.16 0.75 -8.26
C VAL A 235 -15.63 0.38 -7.99
N LEU A 236 -16.06 -0.83 -8.36
CA LEU A 236 -17.44 -1.27 -8.14
C LEU A 236 -17.76 -1.47 -6.65
N ALA A 237 -16.79 -1.88 -5.84
CA ALA A 237 -17.00 -2.06 -4.40
C ALA A 237 -16.97 -0.74 -3.61
N SER A 238 -16.32 0.32 -4.14
CA SER A 238 -16.07 1.55 -3.38
C SER A 238 -16.87 2.75 -3.87
N LEU A 239 -16.93 2.99 -5.19
CA LEU A 239 -17.55 4.18 -5.76
C LEU A 239 -19.04 4.33 -5.40
N PRO A 240 -19.86 3.27 -5.35
CA PRO A 240 -21.26 3.42 -4.94
C PRO A 240 -21.40 3.93 -3.49
N ASN A 241 -20.49 3.57 -2.59
CA ASN A 241 -20.45 4.10 -1.22
C ASN A 241 -20.16 5.62 -1.22
N TYR A 242 -19.27 6.09 -2.09
CA TYR A 242 -19.02 7.53 -2.24
C TYR A 242 -20.26 8.28 -2.74
N ILE A 243 -20.96 7.72 -3.73
CA ILE A 243 -22.20 8.32 -4.26
C ILE A 243 -23.28 8.33 -3.19
N ALA A 244 -23.46 7.22 -2.46
CA ALA A 244 -24.45 7.08 -1.40
C ALA A 244 -24.18 8.05 -0.21
N GLY A 245 -22.95 8.45 0.02
CA GLY A 245 -22.60 9.47 1.01
C GLY A 245 -23.17 10.86 0.70
N PHE A 246 -23.40 11.20 -0.57
CA PHE A 246 -23.99 12.45 -1.02
C PHE A 246 -25.49 12.33 -1.36
N ASP A 247 -25.98 11.13 -1.62
CA ASP A 247 -27.36 10.84 -2.01
C ASP A 247 -27.92 9.73 -1.09
N GLN A 248 -29.21 9.50 -1.14
CA GLN A 248 -29.79 8.40 -0.40
C GLN A 248 -29.30 7.05 -0.94
N GLN A 249 -29.01 6.13 -0.02
CA GLN A 249 -28.66 4.76 -0.37
C GLN A 249 -29.80 4.12 -1.17
N ARG A 250 -29.43 3.38 -2.23
CA ARG A 250 -30.38 2.68 -3.10
C ARG A 250 -29.97 1.21 -3.18
N ASP A 251 -30.95 0.31 -3.24
CA ASP A 251 -30.72 -1.14 -3.35
C ASP A 251 -29.77 -1.54 -4.49
N VAL A 252 -29.73 -0.75 -5.58
CA VAL A 252 -28.81 -0.98 -6.69
C VAL A 252 -27.35 -0.82 -6.28
N TYR A 253 -27.06 0.08 -5.33
CA TYR A 253 -25.70 0.28 -4.85
C TYR A 253 -25.19 -0.95 -4.11
N ASP A 254 -26.00 -1.55 -3.24
CA ASP A 254 -25.64 -2.76 -2.51
C ASP A 254 -25.35 -3.93 -3.46
N THR A 255 -26.13 -4.05 -4.53
CA THR A 255 -25.88 -5.06 -5.58
C THR A 255 -24.55 -4.82 -6.29
N VAL A 256 -24.22 -3.57 -6.66
CA VAL A 256 -22.98 -3.23 -7.35
C VAL A 256 -21.78 -3.46 -6.43
N ILE A 257 -21.89 -3.07 -5.14
CA ILE A 257 -20.86 -3.30 -4.11
C ILE A 257 -20.60 -4.81 -3.95
N ALA A 258 -21.65 -5.61 -3.82
CA ALA A 258 -21.52 -7.06 -3.69
C ALA A 258 -20.84 -7.70 -4.92
N VAL A 259 -21.17 -7.23 -6.13
CA VAL A 259 -20.47 -7.65 -7.36
C VAL A 259 -19.00 -7.27 -7.31
N GLY A 260 -18.68 -6.05 -6.86
CA GLY A 260 -17.30 -5.58 -6.70
C GLY A 260 -16.49 -6.48 -5.75
N HIS A 261 -17.05 -6.81 -4.59
CA HIS A 261 -16.41 -7.74 -3.64
C HIS A 261 -16.24 -9.15 -4.24
N GLY A 262 -17.24 -9.66 -4.96
CA GLY A 262 -17.16 -10.93 -5.66
C GLY A 262 -16.05 -10.96 -6.72
N LEU A 263 -15.89 -9.88 -7.49
CA LEU A 263 -14.84 -9.76 -8.49
C LEU A 263 -13.44 -9.66 -7.84
N MET A 264 -13.30 -9.01 -6.69
CA MET A 264 -12.04 -9.00 -5.96
C MET A 264 -11.67 -10.38 -5.43
N ALA A 265 -12.64 -11.10 -4.87
CA ALA A 265 -12.44 -12.50 -4.47
C ALA A 265 -12.01 -13.37 -5.68
N LEU A 266 -12.65 -13.20 -6.83
CA LEU A 266 -12.28 -13.88 -8.07
C LEU A 266 -10.87 -13.51 -8.55
N THR A 267 -10.45 -12.24 -8.40
CA THR A 267 -9.10 -11.78 -8.71
C THR A 267 -8.06 -12.50 -7.87
N VAL A 268 -8.29 -12.58 -6.55
CA VAL A 268 -7.38 -13.26 -5.61
C VAL A 268 -7.33 -14.78 -5.89
N ILE A 269 -8.49 -15.42 -6.06
CA ILE A 269 -8.58 -16.85 -6.38
C ILE A 269 -7.91 -17.14 -7.73
N GLY A 270 -8.14 -16.29 -8.73
CA GLY A 270 -7.50 -16.40 -10.03
C GLY A 270 -5.97 -16.29 -9.95
N PHE A 271 -5.47 -15.36 -9.12
CA PHE A 271 -4.03 -15.24 -8.87
C PHE A 271 -3.46 -16.50 -8.20
N ILE A 272 -4.12 -17.00 -7.15
CA ILE A 272 -3.72 -18.24 -6.47
C ILE A 272 -3.72 -19.41 -7.46
N GLY A 273 -4.72 -19.49 -8.33
CA GLY A 273 -4.81 -20.51 -9.36
C GLY A 273 -3.66 -20.43 -10.37
N LEU A 274 -3.28 -19.21 -10.82
CA LEU A 274 -2.12 -19.02 -11.69
C LEU A 274 -0.82 -19.41 -11.01
N LEU A 275 -0.64 -19.04 -9.74
CA LEU A 275 0.54 -19.41 -8.97
C LEU A 275 0.61 -20.93 -8.77
N ALA A 276 -0.49 -21.57 -8.39
CA ALA A 276 -0.54 -23.03 -8.22
C ALA A 276 -0.24 -23.77 -9.52
N GLN A 277 -0.77 -23.26 -10.66
CA GLN A 277 -0.45 -23.80 -11.97
C GLN A 277 1.04 -23.67 -12.30
N ALA A 278 1.63 -22.50 -12.02
CA ALA A 278 3.06 -22.25 -12.27
C ALA A 278 3.96 -23.16 -11.43
N VAL A 279 3.62 -23.37 -10.17
CA VAL A 279 4.37 -24.25 -9.25
C VAL A 279 4.23 -25.74 -9.62
N ALA A 280 3.10 -26.12 -10.22
CA ALA A 280 2.85 -27.51 -10.64
C ALA A 280 3.42 -27.83 -12.05
N ASP A 281 3.95 -26.85 -12.76
CA ASP A 281 4.51 -26.99 -14.10
C ASP A 281 6.02 -27.20 -13.99
N ASP A 282 6.46 -28.43 -14.17
CA ASP A 282 7.86 -28.85 -14.07
C ASP A 282 8.77 -28.16 -15.12
N ASP A 283 8.20 -27.59 -16.18
CA ASP A 283 8.94 -26.88 -17.22
C ASP A 283 9.05 -25.35 -16.94
N ASN A 284 8.49 -24.86 -15.83
CA ASN A 284 8.45 -23.43 -15.48
C ASN A 284 9.51 -23.05 -14.45
N ASP A 285 10.74 -23.43 -14.69
CA ASP A 285 11.87 -23.00 -13.86
C ASP A 285 12.22 -21.54 -14.14
N ALA A 286 12.16 -20.68 -13.10
CA ALA A 286 12.52 -19.29 -13.23
C ALA A 286 14.03 -19.09 -13.37
N VAL A 287 14.43 -18.15 -14.23
CA VAL A 287 15.82 -17.69 -14.27
C VAL A 287 16.16 -16.89 -12.99
N ASP A 288 17.45 -16.80 -12.66
CA ASP A 288 17.90 -16.16 -11.42
C ASP A 288 17.54 -14.67 -11.35
N ASP A 289 17.44 -13.96 -12.45
CA ASP A 289 17.13 -12.54 -12.50
C ASP A 289 16.25 -12.20 -13.73
N PRO A 290 14.94 -12.55 -13.69
CA PRO A 290 14.04 -12.37 -14.83
C PRO A 290 13.75 -10.90 -15.15
N TYR A 291 13.94 -9.99 -14.20
CA TYR A 291 13.60 -8.57 -14.33
C TYR A 291 14.80 -7.65 -14.42
N ASP A 292 16.02 -8.19 -14.41
CA ASP A 292 17.27 -7.42 -14.38
C ASP A 292 17.34 -6.48 -13.17
N GLY A 293 17.13 -7.07 -11.97
CA GLY A 293 16.98 -6.36 -10.70
C GLY A 293 18.24 -5.61 -10.25
N GLN A 294 18.08 -4.69 -9.30
CA GLN A 294 19.15 -3.82 -8.78
C GLN A 294 19.64 -4.25 -7.40
N THR A 295 18.80 -4.97 -6.67
CA THR A 295 18.95 -5.28 -5.25
C THR A 295 19.49 -6.70 -5.04
N LEU A 296 20.00 -6.97 -3.82
CA LEU A 296 20.79 -8.17 -3.52
C LEU A 296 20.04 -9.48 -3.72
N GLU A 297 18.73 -9.51 -3.57
CA GLU A 297 17.94 -10.73 -3.78
C GLU A 297 18.05 -11.30 -5.19
N TRP A 298 18.39 -10.46 -6.17
CA TRP A 298 18.60 -10.88 -7.56
C TRP A 298 20.03 -11.42 -7.83
N ALA A 299 20.93 -11.34 -6.83
CA ALA A 299 22.28 -11.89 -6.91
C ALA A 299 22.37 -13.39 -6.53
N THR A 300 21.26 -14.03 -6.18
CA THR A 300 21.21 -15.44 -5.78
C THR A 300 20.35 -16.25 -6.73
N THR A 301 20.41 -17.58 -6.60
CA THR A 301 19.62 -18.52 -7.40
C THR A 301 18.11 -18.40 -7.14
N SER A 302 17.32 -18.93 -8.06
CA SER A 302 15.86 -19.03 -7.96
C SER A 302 15.44 -20.51 -7.86
N PRO A 303 14.81 -20.95 -6.74
CA PRO A 303 14.54 -20.20 -5.52
C PRO A 303 15.84 -19.89 -4.72
N ALA A 304 15.74 -18.91 -3.81
CA ALA A 304 16.87 -18.54 -2.96
C ALA A 304 17.22 -19.66 -1.98
N PRO A 305 18.53 -19.99 -1.77
CA PRO A 305 18.94 -21.00 -0.82
C PRO A 305 18.67 -20.58 0.63
N ALA A 306 18.66 -21.54 1.57
CA ALA A 306 18.31 -21.29 2.97
C ALA A 306 19.17 -20.21 3.67
N ASN A 307 20.42 -20.03 3.23
CA ASN A 307 21.36 -19.02 3.72
C ASN A 307 21.49 -17.81 2.79
N ASN A 308 20.58 -17.64 1.87
CA ASN A 308 20.48 -16.59 0.84
C ASN A 308 21.60 -16.57 -0.19
N PHE A 309 22.86 -16.73 0.20
CA PHE A 309 24.00 -16.69 -0.71
C PHE A 309 24.94 -17.85 -0.45
N VAL A 310 25.46 -18.47 -1.51
CA VAL A 310 26.55 -19.47 -1.41
C VAL A 310 27.85 -18.74 -1.07
N GLU A 311 28.11 -17.61 -1.75
CA GLU A 311 29.20 -16.68 -1.48
C GLU A 311 28.62 -15.28 -1.30
N PRO A 312 28.99 -14.55 -0.22
CA PRO A 312 28.50 -13.19 -0.01
C PRO A 312 28.93 -12.25 -1.14
N PRO A 313 28.00 -11.56 -1.82
CA PRO A 313 28.36 -10.62 -2.87
C PRO A 313 29.06 -9.38 -2.30
N THR A 314 29.96 -8.78 -3.08
CA THR A 314 30.57 -7.50 -2.72
C THR A 314 29.55 -6.37 -2.89
N VAL A 315 29.29 -5.61 -1.81
CA VAL A 315 28.36 -4.50 -1.78
C VAL A 315 29.13 -3.19 -1.77
N MET A 316 29.05 -2.42 -2.86
CA MET A 316 29.71 -1.12 -2.98
C MET A 316 28.73 0.07 -2.93
N SER A 317 27.46 -0.16 -3.25
CA SER A 317 26.41 0.84 -3.22
C SER A 317 25.10 0.28 -2.67
N ALA A 318 24.08 1.11 -2.59
CA ALA A 318 22.72 0.69 -2.22
C ALA A 318 22.00 -0.07 -3.35
N GLU A 319 22.57 -0.15 -4.54
CA GLU A 319 22.09 -0.90 -5.71
C GLU A 319 23.22 -1.78 -6.26
N PRO A 320 23.64 -2.80 -5.52
CA PRO A 320 24.89 -3.50 -5.77
C PRO A 320 24.91 -4.22 -7.13
N LEU A 321 23.78 -4.75 -7.61
CA LEU A 321 23.72 -5.35 -8.93
C LEU A 321 23.73 -4.33 -10.07
N ALA A 322 23.22 -3.12 -9.85
CA ALA A 322 23.30 -2.06 -10.83
C ALA A 322 24.75 -1.58 -11.06
N ASP A 323 25.64 -1.77 -10.07
CA ASP A 323 27.07 -1.45 -10.21
C ASP A 323 27.79 -2.40 -11.16
N SER A 324 27.33 -3.66 -11.28
CA SER A 324 27.94 -4.67 -12.15
C SER A 324 27.32 -4.74 -13.55
N LYS A 325 26.16 -4.09 -13.78
CA LYS A 325 25.40 -4.17 -15.02
C LYS A 325 25.64 -2.93 -15.91
N PRO A 326 26.18 -3.09 -17.13
CA PRO A 326 26.56 -1.95 -18.00
C PRO A 326 25.39 -1.09 -18.47
N ASN A 327 24.16 -1.60 -18.38
CA ASN A 327 22.96 -0.93 -18.89
C ASN A 327 22.27 -0.01 -17.86
N TYR A 328 22.75 0.02 -16.59
CA TYR A 328 22.19 0.86 -15.55
C TYR A 328 22.86 2.25 -15.54
N GLY A 329 22.04 3.29 -15.65
CA GLY A 329 22.50 4.68 -15.57
C GLY A 329 23.18 5.22 -16.84
N ALA A 330 23.19 4.47 -17.95
CA ALA A 330 23.77 4.92 -19.21
C ALA A 330 23.14 6.22 -19.76
N GLY A 331 21.97 6.62 -19.25
CA GLY A 331 21.32 7.90 -19.58
C GLY A 331 21.98 9.12 -18.92
N SER A 332 22.75 8.95 -17.84
CA SER A 332 23.44 10.05 -17.15
C SER A 332 24.87 10.26 -17.64
N ALA A 333 25.57 9.21 -18.06
CA ALA A 333 26.95 9.28 -18.53
C ALA A 333 27.09 10.02 -19.89
N SER A 334 26.04 9.99 -20.74
CA SER A 334 26.07 10.68 -22.03
C SER A 334 25.81 12.20 -21.95
N ALA A 335 25.41 12.71 -20.80
CA ALA A 335 25.19 14.15 -20.59
C ALA A 335 26.47 14.87 -20.14
N ASP A 336 27.32 14.19 -19.36
CA ASP A 336 28.56 14.80 -18.87
C ASP A 336 29.69 14.82 -19.91
N GLU A 337 29.71 13.86 -20.86
CA GLU A 337 30.70 13.87 -21.96
C GLU A 337 30.43 14.92 -23.07
N LYS A 338 29.25 15.53 -23.10
CA LYS A 338 28.92 16.59 -24.06
C LYS A 338 29.08 18.02 -23.54
N GLY A 339 29.45 18.16 -22.27
CA GLY A 339 29.72 19.46 -21.63
C GLY A 339 31.16 19.95 -21.71
N GLU A 340 32.12 19.11 -22.17
CA GLU A 340 33.52 19.47 -22.34
C GLU A 340 33.94 19.36 -23.82
N LYS A 341 33.34 20.17 -24.68
CA LYS A 341 33.96 20.53 -25.98
C LYS A 341 33.53 21.93 -26.38
#